data_30e21feb73d09c23f4a83883ac06c395
#
_entry.id   30e21feb73d09c23f4a83883ac06c395
#
_cell.length_a   1.000
_cell.length_b   1.000
_cell.length_c   1.000
_cell.angle_alpha   90.00
_cell.angle_beta   90.00
_cell.angle_gamma   90.00
#
_symmetry.space_group_name_H-M   'P 1'
#
loop_
_entity.id
_entity.type
_entity.pdbx_description
1 polymer ?
#
loop_
_entity_poly.entity_id
_entity_poly.type
_entity_poly.pdbx_seq_one_letter_code
_entity_poly.pdbx_strand_id
1 'polypeptide(L)'
;MRRNQELPKILVRSAGVLLLLTSSVVAASDGFINPAGPVAEALRDHLIFIVVVMAIVIAPLFIALPWVLWRYRLGTKSGSYQPNWEFSWPLEVLIWGLPAVIVGVLSWNLWHQSYELDPYKPLAATEAPLEVQAIALDWKWVFIYPEQDVASVNELMIVAGRPVRFRLTSGTVMQSFMIPRLGGQIYTMAGMVTQLNLLASEPGQFRGLNTQYNGMGFANQKFMTHAVSQADFDTWAVNMSESKPPLNQTAWAQLAKPSVLASPQSFGSVAEGLFTGVIADFTGGYHHIKADGTDL
;
A
#
# COMPACT_ATOMS: atom_id res chain seq x y z
N MET A 1 44.78 -33.55 13.20
CA MET A 1 43.75 -34.12 12.29
C MET A 1 42.31 -33.76 12.65
N ARG A 2 41.95 -32.49 12.93
CA ARG A 2 40.54 -32.10 13.29
C ARG A 2 39.96 -31.01 12.41
N ARG A 3 40.58 -30.65 11.28
CA ARG A 3 40.19 -29.47 10.47
C ARG A 3 39.18 -29.76 9.34
N ASN A 4 38.91 -31.02 9.01
CA ASN A 4 38.08 -31.38 7.85
C ASN A 4 36.59 -31.65 8.16
N GLN A 5 36.14 -31.56 9.42
CA GLN A 5 34.75 -31.83 9.77
C GLN A 5 33.85 -30.58 9.87
N GLU A 6 34.43 -29.40 9.88
CA GLU A 6 33.65 -28.13 10.01
C GLU A 6 33.13 -27.56 8.65
N LEU A 7 33.84 -27.89 7.57
CA LEU A 7 33.44 -27.43 6.21
C LEU A 7 32.03 -27.89 5.77
N PRO A 8 31.64 -29.19 6.01
CA PRO A 8 30.28 -29.60 5.62
C PRO A 8 29.19 -28.95 6.45
N LYS A 9 29.46 -28.61 7.72
CA LYS A 9 28.46 -27.92 8.57
C LYS A 9 28.23 -26.46 8.15
N ILE A 10 29.26 -25.78 7.67
CA ILE A 10 29.15 -24.41 7.15
C ILE A 10 28.38 -24.41 5.82
N LEU A 11 28.67 -25.35 4.92
CA LEU A 11 27.96 -25.53 3.66
C LEU A 11 26.47 -25.86 3.86
N VAL A 12 26.13 -26.72 4.80
CA VAL A 12 24.74 -27.07 5.11
C VAL A 12 24.01 -25.88 5.74
N ARG A 13 24.66 -25.09 6.60
CA ARG A 13 24.06 -23.86 7.17
C ARG A 13 23.86 -22.80 6.11
N SER A 14 24.80 -22.62 5.20
CA SER A 14 24.69 -21.66 4.09
C SER A 14 23.60 -22.06 3.09
N ALA A 15 23.47 -23.36 2.78
CA ALA A 15 22.39 -23.88 1.94
C ALA A 15 21.02 -23.75 2.61
N GLY A 16 20.92 -23.93 3.93
CA GLY A 16 19.70 -23.71 4.70
C GLY A 16 19.23 -22.26 4.69
N VAL A 17 20.15 -21.30 4.82
CA VAL A 17 19.84 -19.86 4.72
C VAL A 17 19.42 -19.50 3.29
N LEU A 18 20.05 -20.05 2.27
CA LEU A 18 19.68 -19.81 0.87
C LEU A 18 18.29 -20.38 0.54
N LEU A 19 17.94 -21.56 1.07
CA LEU A 19 16.61 -22.18 0.93
C LEU A 19 15.51 -21.38 1.66
N LEU A 20 15.82 -20.78 2.81
CA LEU A 20 14.89 -19.89 3.52
C LEU A 20 14.64 -18.58 2.75
N LEU A 21 15.63 -18.06 2.03
CA LEU A 21 15.49 -16.88 1.19
C LEU A 21 14.65 -17.15 -0.08
N THR A 22 14.74 -18.37 -0.65
CA THR A 22 13.96 -18.74 -1.84
C THR A 22 12.48 -19.02 -1.53
N SER A 23 12.15 -19.53 -0.34
CA SER A 23 10.76 -19.78 0.06
C SER A 23 9.96 -18.49 0.31
N SER A 24 10.61 -17.37 0.55
CA SER A 24 9.95 -16.07 0.73
C SER A 24 9.47 -15.43 -0.57
N VAL A 25 9.96 -15.85 -1.73
CA VAL A 25 9.61 -15.26 -3.04
C VAL A 25 8.22 -15.71 -3.51
N VAL A 26 7.76 -16.89 -3.10
CA VAL A 26 6.43 -17.41 -3.49
C VAL A 26 5.28 -16.67 -2.80
N ALA A 27 5.50 -16.09 -1.62
CA ALA A 27 4.50 -15.32 -0.89
C ALA A 27 4.33 -13.87 -1.39
N ALA A 28 5.18 -13.42 -2.31
CA ALA A 28 5.17 -12.05 -2.83
C ALA A 28 4.22 -11.83 -4.03
N SER A 29 3.43 -12.85 -4.44
CA SER A 29 2.55 -12.78 -5.61
C SER A 29 1.44 -11.72 -5.47
N ASP A 30 0.99 -11.42 -4.25
CA ASP A 30 -0.10 -10.48 -3.96
C ASP A 30 0.38 -9.06 -3.60
N GLY A 31 1.69 -8.82 -3.64
CA GLY A 31 2.28 -7.53 -3.30
C GLY A 31 2.58 -6.64 -4.51
N PHE A 32 2.94 -5.39 -4.26
CA PHE A 32 3.32 -4.40 -5.29
C PHE A 32 4.62 -4.75 -6.06
N ILE A 33 5.38 -5.77 -5.62
CA ILE A 33 6.53 -6.31 -6.36
C ILE A 33 6.09 -6.96 -7.67
N ASN A 34 4.85 -7.48 -7.73
CA ASN A 34 4.21 -7.97 -8.95
C ASN A 34 3.05 -7.05 -9.33
N PRO A 35 3.33 -5.87 -9.91
CA PRO A 35 2.32 -4.86 -10.20
C PRO A 35 1.35 -5.34 -11.28
N ALA A 36 0.12 -4.84 -11.21
CA ALA A 36 -0.92 -5.07 -12.22
C ALA A 36 -1.51 -3.74 -12.72
N GLY A 37 -0.86 -2.61 -12.39
CA GLY A 37 -1.24 -1.30 -12.85
C GLY A 37 -0.06 -0.33 -12.83
N PRO A 38 -0.16 0.79 -13.57
CA PRO A 38 0.96 1.72 -13.78
C PRO A 38 1.44 2.39 -12.49
N VAL A 39 0.54 2.67 -11.53
CA VAL A 39 0.92 3.27 -10.24
C VAL A 39 1.76 2.30 -9.42
N ALA A 40 1.35 1.02 -9.32
CA ALA A 40 2.13 0.01 -8.60
C ALA A 40 3.46 -0.29 -9.31
N GLU A 41 3.51 -0.22 -10.64
CA GLU A 41 4.75 -0.36 -11.41
C GLU A 41 5.75 0.75 -11.09
N ALA A 42 5.31 2.00 -11.11
CA ALA A 42 6.13 3.15 -10.77
C ALA A 42 6.63 3.07 -9.31
N LEU A 43 5.79 2.62 -8.37
CA LEU A 43 6.19 2.41 -6.97
C LEU A 43 7.25 1.30 -6.83
N ARG A 44 7.11 0.19 -7.57
CA ARG A 44 8.12 -0.89 -7.61
C ARG A 44 9.45 -0.38 -8.13
N ASP A 45 9.43 0.34 -9.25
CA ASP A 45 10.65 0.85 -9.88
C ASP A 45 11.35 1.87 -8.98
N HIS A 46 10.59 2.72 -8.31
CA HIS A 46 11.12 3.63 -7.29
C HIS A 46 11.73 2.87 -6.10
N LEU A 47 11.09 1.81 -5.60
CA LEU A 47 11.67 0.96 -4.57
C LEU A 47 12.99 0.33 -5.02
N ILE A 48 13.03 -0.25 -6.24
CA ILE A 48 14.25 -0.86 -6.78
C ILE A 48 15.38 0.18 -6.86
N PHE A 49 15.07 1.39 -7.34
CA PHE A 49 16.03 2.50 -7.38
C PHE A 49 16.60 2.80 -5.99
N ILE A 50 15.75 2.95 -4.97
CA ILE A 50 16.18 3.21 -3.59
C ILE A 50 17.05 2.06 -3.07
N VAL A 51 16.64 0.80 -3.28
CA VAL A 51 17.39 -0.39 -2.83
C VAL A 51 18.77 -0.44 -3.48
N VAL A 52 18.88 -0.12 -4.78
CA VAL A 52 20.17 -0.07 -5.49
C VAL A 52 21.07 1.03 -4.92
N VAL A 53 20.54 2.23 -4.73
CA VAL A 53 21.30 3.34 -4.14
C VAL A 53 21.78 3.00 -2.73
N MET A 54 20.91 2.41 -1.91
CA MET A 54 21.25 1.97 -0.55
C MET A 54 22.29 0.83 -0.57
N ALA A 55 22.20 -0.10 -1.52
CA ALA A 55 23.18 -1.16 -1.66
C ALA A 55 24.59 -0.63 -1.99
N ILE A 56 24.68 0.42 -2.82
CA ILE A 56 25.97 1.10 -3.13
C ILE A 56 26.61 1.68 -1.86
N VAL A 57 25.79 2.18 -0.92
CA VAL A 57 26.28 2.71 0.36
C VAL A 57 26.70 1.61 1.34
N ILE A 58 25.89 0.56 1.40
CA ILE A 58 26.01 -0.48 2.42
C ILE A 58 27.07 -1.53 2.03
N ALA A 59 27.18 -1.89 0.75
CA ALA A 59 28.09 -2.92 0.29
C ALA A 59 29.58 -2.66 0.66
N PRO A 60 30.13 -1.44 0.49
CA PRO A 60 31.49 -1.15 0.92
C PRO A 60 31.72 -1.38 2.41
N LEU A 61 30.73 -1.10 3.25
CA LEU A 61 30.80 -1.32 4.70
C LEU A 61 30.88 -2.83 5.01
N PHE A 62 30.02 -3.64 4.38
CA PHE A 62 30.05 -5.09 4.54
C PHE A 62 31.34 -5.76 4.02
N ILE A 63 32.03 -5.11 3.08
CA ILE A 63 33.32 -5.57 2.56
C ILE A 63 34.46 -5.04 3.45
N ALA A 64 34.46 -3.75 3.78
CA ALA A 64 35.52 -3.09 4.51
C ALA A 64 35.65 -3.61 5.95
N LEU A 65 34.52 -3.82 6.66
CA LEU A 65 34.54 -4.25 8.04
C LEU A 65 35.20 -5.64 8.24
N PRO A 66 34.82 -6.71 7.53
CA PRO A 66 35.50 -8.01 7.62
C PRO A 66 36.98 -7.92 7.16
N TRP A 67 37.24 -7.09 6.13
CA TRP A 67 38.61 -6.90 5.65
C TRP A 67 39.51 -6.24 6.70
N VAL A 68 39.03 -5.17 7.37
CA VAL A 68 39.74 -4.51 8.47
C VAL A 68 39.94 -5.47 9.64
N LEU A 69 38.90 -6.19 10.09
CA LEU A 69 38.98 -7.18 11.16
C LEU A 69 40.00 -8.30 10.85
N TRP A 70 40.02 -8.74 9.60
CA TRP A 70 41.00 -9.77 9.16
C TRP A 70 42.42 -9.20 9.06
N ARG A 71 42.57 -7.99 8.52
CA ARG A 71 43.84 -7.30 8.30
C ARG A 71 44.56 -6.96 9.62
N TYR A 72 43.82 -6.49 10.61
CA TYR A 72 44.36 -6.04 11.90
C TYR A 72 44.13 -7.03 13.06
N ARG A 73 43.88 -8.30 12.76
CA ARG A 73 43.72 -9.34 13.79
C ARG A 73 45.02 -9.52 14.59
N LEU A 74 44.89 -9.86 15.88
CA LEU A 74 46.01 -10.13 16.78
C LEU A 74 47.00 -11.18 16.16
N GLY A 75 48.30 -10.88 16.19
CA GLY A 75 49.35 -11.74 15.63
C GLY A 75 49.78 -11.41 14.19
N THR A 76 49.17 -10.42 13.54
CA THR A 76 49.58 -9.97 12.21
C THR A 76 50.68 -8.90 12.32
N LYS A 77 51.88 -9.16 11.78
CA LYS A 77 53.03 -8.24 11.83
C LYS A 77 52.96 -7.12 10.77
N SER A 78 51.90 -7.01 9.97
CA SER A 78 51.79 -6.13 8.83
C SER A 78 50.87 -4.94 9.10
N GLY A 79 51.29 -4.00 9.94
CA GLY A 79 50.63 -2.75 10.15
C GLY A 79 51.64 -1.68 10.55
N SER A 80 51.67 -0.54 9.86
CA SER A 80 52.36 0.67 10.35
C SER A 80 51.52 1.20 11.52
N TYR A 81 52.09 1.15 12.72
CA TYR A 81 51.47 1.75 13.90
C TYR A 81 51.65 3.26 13.83
N GLN A 82 50.56 4.00 13.66
CA GLN A 82 50.53 5.46 13.60
C GLN A 82 49.66 6.03 14.72
N PRO A 83 50.15 6.15 15.95
CA PRO A 83 49.33 6.52 17.12
C PRO A 83 48.85 7.97 17.06
N ASN A 84 49.50 8.83 16.28
CA ASN A 84 49.19 10.27 16.17
C ASN A 84 48.37 10.58 14.89
N TRP A 85 47.75 9.58 14.24
CA TRP A 85 46.88 9.83 13.10
C TRP A 85 45.49 10.28 13.58
N GLU A 86 45.20 11.57 13.41
CA GLU A 86 43.95 12.17 13.90
C GLU A 86 43.06 12.64 12.75
N PHE A 87 43.63 12.98 11.58
CA PHE A 87 42.88 13.61 10.50
C PHE A 87 43.40 13.21 9.11
N SER A 88 42.46 13.08 8.16
CA SER A 88 42.75 12.86 6.75
C SER A 88 41.72 13.57 5.87
N TRP A 89 42.08 14.67 5.25
CA TRP A 89 41.19 15.44 4.38
C TRP A 89 40.49 14.61 3.29
N PRO A 90 41.17 13.71 2.55
CA PRO A 90 40.49 12.87 1.56
C PRO A 90 39.45 11.94 2.16
N LEU A 91 39.69 11.42 3.37
CA LEU A 91 38.77 10.54 4.06
C LEU A 91 37.55 11.33 4.58
N GLU A 92 37.74 12.53 5.12
CA GLU A 92 36.68 13.43 5.54
C GLU A 92 35.77 13.82 4.37
N VAL A 93 36.35 14.21 3.24
CA VAL A 93 35.57 14.52 2.03
C VAL A 93 34.76 13.32 1.56
N LEU A 94 35.31 12.11 1.62
CA LEU A 94 34.61 10.90 1.24
C LEU A 94 33.46 10.59 2.23
N ILE A 95 33.73 10.66 3.53
CA ILE A 95 32.77 10.30 4.57
C ILE A 95 31.59 11.28 4.62
N TRP A 96 31.83 12.57 4.41
CA TRP A 96 30.78 13.58 4.44
C TRP A 96 30.19 13.87 3.06
N GLY A 97 31.04 13.92 2.03
CA GLY A 97 30.64 14.30 0.68
C GLY A 97 29.81 13.23 -0.02
N LEU A 98 30.19 11.96 0.08
CA LEU A 98 29.42 10.88 -0.54
C LEU A 98 27.99 10.77 -0.01
N PRO A 99 27.72 10.74 1.30
CA PRO A 99 26.36 10.77 1.82
C PRO A 99 25.58 12.02 1.42
N ALA A 100 26.22 13.20 1.41
CA ALA A 100 25.57 14.44 1.00
C ALA A 100 25.09 14.38 -0.46
N VAL A 101 25.91 13.85 -1.37
CA VAL A 101 25.51 13.64 -2.77
C VAL A 101 24.35 12.64 -2.88
N ILE A 102 24.40 11.53 -2.13
CA ILE A 102 23.37 10.51 -2.13
C ILE A 102 22.04 11.09 -1.64
N VAL A 103 22.06 11.84 -0.53
CA VAL A 103 20.88 12.54 -0.02
C VAL A 103 20.33 13.52 -1.07
N GLY A 104 21.19 14.25 -1.77
CA GLY A 104 20.78 15.14 -2.87
C GLY A 104 20.06 14.39 -3.99
N VAL A 105 20.61 13.26 -4.43
CA VAL A 105 20.00 12.41 -5.48
C VAL A 105 18.67 11.83 -5.02
N LEU A 106 18.60 11.30 -3.80
CA LEU A 106 17.35 10.74 -3.24
C LEU A 106 16.28 11.81 -3.07
N SER A 107 16.64 13.00 -2.56
CA SER A 107 15.72 14.12 -2.39
C SER A 107 15.16 14.62 -3.73
N TRP A 108 16.00 14.73 -4.73
CA TRP A 108 15.59 15.11 -6.09
C TRP A 108 14.60 14.08 -6.68
N ASN A 109 14.93 12.80 -6.57
CA ASN A 109 14.06 11.73 -7.04
C ASN A 109 12.72 11.71 -6.29
N LEU A 110 12.75 11.80 -4.95
CA LEU A 110 11.55 11.85 -4.11
C LEU A 110 10.64 13.02 -4.48
N TRP A 111 11.22 14.20 -4.71
CA TRP A 111 10.46 15.39 -5.12
C TRP A 111 9.66 15.13 -6.39
N HIS A 112 10.30 14.60 -7.44
CA HIS A 112 9.62 14.30 -8.70
C HIS A 112 8.55 13.23 -8.55
N GLN A 113 8.87 12.13 -7.88
CA GLN A 113 7.94 11.02 -7.66
C GLN A 113 6.72 11.43 -6.83
N SER A 114 6.87 12.36 -5.88
CA SER A 114 5.75 12.85 -5.08
C SER A 114 4.69 13.59 -5.91
N TYR A 115 5.10 14.27 -6.98
CA TYR A 115 4.17 14.91 -7.91
C TYR A 115 3.61 13.97 -8.97
N GLU A 116 4.39 12.98 -9.39
CA GLU A 116 3.94 12.02 -10.40
C GLU A 116 2.97 11.00 -9.84
N LEU A 117 3.18 10.57 -8.61
CA LEU A 117 2.38 9.55 -7.92
C LEU A 117 1.35 10.14 -6.94
N ASP A 118 1.00 11.42 -7.10
CA ASP A 118 -0.06 12.05 -6.30
C ASP A 118 -1.37 11.26 -6.48
N PRO A 119 -1.98 10.72 -5.41
CA PRO A 119 -3.24 9.97 -5.48
C PRO A 119 -4.39 10.75 -6.12
N TYR A 120 -4.37 12.09 -6.00
CA TYR A 120 -5.39 12.98 -6.56
C TYR A 120 -5.19 13.25 -8.06
N LYS A 121 -4.01 12.97 -8.60
CA LYS A 121 -3.72 13.21 -10.01
C LYS A 121 -4.49 12.23 -10.88
N PRO A 122 -5.30 12.73 -11.85
CA PRO A 122 -5.97 11.84 -12.81
C PRO A 122 -4.96 11.06 -13.64
N LEU A 123 -5.22 9.78 -13.81
CA LEU A 123 -4.42 8.94 -14.70
C LEU A 123 -4.77 9.27 -16.16
N ALA A 124 -3.75 9.37 -17.00
CA ALA A 124 -3.93 9.60 -18.42
C ALA A 124 -4.59 8.36 -19.07
N ALA A 125 -5.79 8.54 -19.59
CA ALA A 125 -6.51 7.50 -20.32
C ALA A 125 -7.47 8.14 -21.35
N THR A 126 -7.86 7.34 -22.33
CA THR A 126 -8.78 7.75 -23.40
C THR A 126 -10.23 7.81 -22.91
N GLU A 127 -10.59 6.97 -21.95
CA GLU A 127 -11.94 6.85 -21.41
C GLU A 127 -12.10 7.64 -20.12
N ALA A 128 -13.32 8.13 -19.87
CA ALA A 128 -13.68 8.75 -18.60
C ALA A 128 -13.52 7.74 -17.44
N PRO A 129 -13.00 8.17 -16.29
CA PRO A 129 -12.80 7.27 -15.16
C PRO A 129 -14.13 6.71 -14.65
N LEU A 130 -14.13 5.43 -14.27
CA LEU A 130 -15.22 4.82 -13.49
C LEU A 130 -15.22 5.46 -12.09
N GLU A 131 -16.32 6.08 -11.68
CA GLU A 131 -16.43 6.62 -10.34
C GLU A 131 -16.94 5.55 -9.36
N VAL A 132 -16.21 5.35 -8.26
CA VAL A 132 -16.57 4.43 -7.17
C VAL A 132 -16.47 5.19 -5.85
N GLN A 133 -17.57 5.21 -5.10
CA GLN A 133 -17.58 5.73 -3.74
C GLN A 133 -17.31 4.59 -2.76
N ALA A 134 -16.29 4.71 -1.92
CA ALA A 134 -15.92 3.70 -0.95
C ALA A 134 -16.13 4.20 0.48
N ILE A 135 -16.90 3.47 1.27
CA ILE A 135 -17.15 3.77 2.68
C ILE A 135 -16.49 2.68 3.52
N ALA A 136 -15.55 3.08 4.36
CA ALA A 136 -14.95 2.20 5.36
C ALA A 136 -15.86 2.11 6.59
N LEU A 137 -16.24 0.90 6.99
CA LEU A 137 -16.97 0.60 8.21
C LEU A 137 -16.14 -0.31 9.11
N ASP A 138 -16.59 -0.59 10.33
CA ASP A 138 -15.90 -1.52 11.21
C ASP A 138 -15.88 -2.92 10.61
N TRP A 139 -14.68 -3.22 10.10
CA TRP A 139 -14.15 -4.45 9.50
C TRP A 139 -14.78 -4.87 8.17
N LYS A 140 -15.34 -3.89 7.40
CA LYS A 140 -15.85 -4.11 6.04
C LYS A 140 -15.72 -2.85 5.17
N TRP A 141 -15.78 -3.05 3.85
CA TRP A 141 -15.77 -2.01 2.84
C TRP A 141 -17.06 -2.02 2.05
N VAL A 142 -17.71 -0.88 1.91
CA VAL A 142 -18.88 -0.70 1.05
C VAL A 142 -18.45 0.09 -0.18
N PHE A 143 -18.74 -0.44 -1.35
CA PHE A 143 -18.47 0.19 -2.64
C PHE A 143 -19.78 0.54 -3.31
N ILE A 144 -19.98 1.81 -3.65
CA ILE A 144 -21.15 2.34 -4.32
C ILE A 144 -20.71 2.77 -5.72
N TYR A 145 -21.50 2.42 -6.71
CA TYR A 145 -21.32 2.79 -8.11
C TYR A 145 -22.43 3.76 -8.50
N PRO A 146 -22.18 5.10 -8.46
CA PRO A 146 -23.24 6.10 -8.63
C PRO A 146 -23.89 6.05 -10.01
N GLU A 147 -23.13 5.73 -11.07
CA GLU A 147 -23.64 5.67 -12.44
C GLU A 147 -24.55 4.46 -12.68
N GLN A 148 -24.30 3.34 -11.99
CA GLN A 148 -25.05 2.08 -12.12
C GLN A 148 -26.13 1.93 -11.06
N ASP A 149 -26.15 2.78 -10.04
CA ASP A 149 -27.04 2.73 -8.88
C ASP A 149 -26.99 1.37 -8.15
N VAL A 150 -25.80 0.77 -8.00
CA VAL A 150 -25.62 -0.49 -7.28
C VAL A 150 -24.54 -0.35 -6.21
N ALA A 151 -24.54 -1.28 -5.22
CA ALA A 151 -23.51 -1.34 -4.19
C ALA A 151 -23.08 -2.77 -3.90
N SER A 152 -21.82 -2.91 -3.50
CA SER A 152 -21.23 -4.18 -3.04
C SER A 152 -20.48 -4.01 -1.72
N VAL A 153 -20.34 -5.08 -0.97
CA VAL A 153 -19.63 -5.11 0.32
C VAL A 153 -18.55 -6.18 0.30
N ASN A 154 -17.32 -5.77 0.56
CA ASN A 154 -16.12 -6.62 0.52
C ASN A 154 -15.82 -7.26 -0.84
N GLU A 155 -16.45 -6.78 -1.89
CA GLU A 155 -16.19 -7.16 -3.28
C GLU A 155 -16.22 -5.90 -4.14
N LEU A 156 -15.17 -5.67 -4.92
CA LEU A 156 -15.03 -4.51 -5.79
C LEU A 156 -14.92 -4.97 -7.23
N MET A 157 -15.81 -4.48 -8.09
CA MET A 157 -15.78 -4.72 -9.53
C MET A 157 -15.25 -3.50 -10.26
N ILE A 158 -14.24 -3.66 -11.10
CA ILE A 158 -13.66 -2.58 -11.93
C ILE A 158 -13.45 -3.04 -13.35
N VAL A 159 -13.29 -2.10 -14.27
CA VAL A 159 -13.01 -2.39 -15.67
C VAL A 159 -11.51 -2.35 -15.93
N ALA A 160 -10.95 -3.41 -16.50
CA ALA A 160 -9.56 -3.45 -16.91
C ALA A 160 -9.31 -2.46 -18.06
N GLY A 161 -8.19 -1.74 -17.99
CA GLY A 161 -7.82 -0.71 -18.98
C GLY A 161 -8.51 0.66 -18.76
N ARG A 162 -9.55 0.75 -17.93
CA ARG A 162 -10.26 1.99 -17.62
C ARG A 162 -9.82 2.51 -16.24
N PRO A 163 -9.45 3.80 -16.10
CA PRO A 163 -9.15 4.38 -14.80
C PRO A 163 -10.34 4.32 -13.86
N VAL A 164 -10.08 4.09 -12.58
CA VAL A 164 -11.08 4.16 -11.52
C VAL A 164 -10.74 5.31 -10.60
N ARG A 165 -11.72 6.20 -10.39
CA ARG A 165 -11.66 7.29 -9.41
C ARG A 165 -12.40 6.87 -8.17
N PHE A 166 -11.68 6.58 -7.12
CA PHE A 166 -12.26 6.33 -5.81
C PHE A 166 -12.49 7.64 -5.06
N ARG A 167 -13.71 7.81 -4.53
CA ARG A 167 -14.01 8.81 -3.50
C ARG A 167 -14.23 8.06 -2.20
N LEU A 168 -13.39 8.32 -1.20
CA LEU A 168 -13.35 7.50 0.00
C LEU A 168 -13.70 8.32 1.24
N THR A 169 -14.49 7.72 2.12
CA THR A 169 -14.79 8.25 3.45
C THR A 169 -14.84 7.11 4.46
N SER A 170 -14.89 7.43 5.74
CA SER A 170 -15.13 6.46 6.81
C SER A 170 -16.43 6.77 7.53
N GLY A 171 -17.19 5.74 7.82
CA GLY A 171 -18.39 5.81 8.68
C GLY A 171 -18.08 5.53 10.16
N THR A 172 -16.79 5.40 10.54
CA THR A 172 -16.35 5.12 11.91
C THR A 172 -15.01 5.83 12.18
N VAL A 173 -13.94 5.13 12.45
CA VAL A 173 -12.60 5.67 12.72
C VAL A 173 -11.79 5.81 11.43
N MET A 174 -10.64 6.47 11.53
CA MET A 174 -9.67 6.54 10.43
C MET A 174 -9.22 5.13 10.03
N GLN A 175 -9.25 4.86 8.74
CA GLN A 175 -8.84 3.60 8.13
C GLN A 175 -7.96 3.88 6.91
N SER A 176 -7.41 2.85 6.29
CA SER A 176 -6.55 3.01 5.11
C SER A 176 -6.91 2.01 4.03
N PHE A 177 -7.26 2.52 2.86
CA PHE A 177 -7.58 1.73 1.68
C PHE A 177 -6.32 1.41 0.89
N MET A 178 -6.12 0.15 0.54
CA MET A 178 -4.98 -0.28 -0.28
C MET A 178 -5.34 -1.49 -1.15
N ILE A 179 -4.94 -1.43 -2.42
CA ILE A 179 -4.89 -2.59 -3.33
C ILE A 179 -3.43 -2.71 -3.79
N PRO A 180 -2.59 -3.53 -3.11
CA PRO A 180 -1.13 -3.49 -3.25
C PRO A 180 -0.62 -3.68 -4.69
N ARG A 181 -1.30 -4.48 -5.51
CA ARG A 181 -0.94 -4.72 -6.91
C ARG A 181 -1.32 -3.60 -7.86
N LEU A 182 -2.21 -2.68 -7.46
CA LEU A 182 -2.67 -1.56 -8.29
C LEU A 182 -2.05 -0.23 -7.88
N GLY A 183 -1.78 -0.03 -6.58
CA GLY A 183 -1.19 1.22 -6.11
C GLY A 183 -0.92 1.27 -4.61
N GLY A 184 -0.53 2.47 -4.16
CA GLY A 184 -0.28 2.77 -2.75
C GLY A 184 -1.57 2.87 -1.93
N GLN A 185 -1.40 3.19 -0.66
CA GLN A 185 -2.51 3.38 0.27
C GLN A 185 -2.96 4.84 0.35
N ILE A 186 -4.23 5.03 0.73
CA ILE A 186 -4.76 6.34 1.12
C ILE A 186 -5.61 6.22 2.39
N TYR A 187 -5.54 7.23 3.26
CA TYR A 187 -6.36 7.28 4.45
C TYR A 187 -7.81 7.67 4.12
N THR A 188 -8.75 7.03 4.80
CA THR A 188 -10.17 7.35 4.80
C THR A 188 -10.54 7.84 6.19
N MET A 189 -11.09 9.05 6.28
CA MET A 189 -11.43 9.70 7.54
C MET A 189 -12.90 10.03 7.60
N ALA A 190 -13.48 9.92 8.79
CA ALA A 190 -14.86 10.32 9.04
C ALA A 190 -15.04 11.83 8.81
N GLY A 191 -16.13 12.22 8.19
CA GLY A 191 -16.44 13.63 7.87
C GLY A 191 -15.59 14.26 6.75
N MET A 192 -14.72 13.50 6.09
CA MET A 192 -13.86 13.96 4.99
C MET A 192 -13.99 13.04 3.78
N VAL A 193 -13.65 13.57 2.61
CA VAL A 193 -13.54 12.81 1.36
C VAL A 193 -12.10 12.85 0.89
N THR A 194 -11.50 11.69 0.71
CA THR A 194 -10.20 11.54 0.04
C THR A 194 -10.40 10.94 -1.34
N GLN A 195 -9.46 11.14 -2.25
CA GLN A 195 -9.53 10.66 -3.62
C GLN A 195 -8.31 9.81 -3.96
N LEU A 196 -8.53 8.70 -4.65
CA LEU A 196 -7.48 7.82 -5.15
C LEU A 196 -7.80 7.43 -6.59
N ASN A 197 -6.83 7.56 -7.48
CA ASN A 197 -6.95 7.12 -8.86
C ASN A 197 -6.10 5.88 -9.08
N LEU A 198 -6.72 4.78 -9.54
CA LEU A 198 -6.07 3.52 -9.86
C LEU A 198 -6.45 3.03 -11.25
N LEU A 199 -5.64 2.14 -11.81
CA LEU A 199 -5.90 1.46 -13.07
C LEU A 199 -5.40 0.02 -12.96
N ALA A 200 -6.24 -0.95 -13.33
CA ALA A 200 -5.81 -2.31 -13.61
C ALA A 200 -5.49 -2.43 -15.12
N SER A 201 -4.25 -2.76 -15.47
CA SER A 201 -3.82 -2.85 -16.88
C SER A 201 -4.45 -4.03 -17.61
N GLU A 202 -4.73 -5.12 -16.88
CA GLU A 202 -5.27 -6.37 -17.44
C GLU A 202 -6.36 -6.95 -16.51
N PRO A 203 -7.28 -7.77 -17.05
CA PRO A 203 -8.23 -8.50 -16.23
C PRO A 203 -7.53 -9.39 -15.20
N GLY A 204 -8.12 -9.48 -14.00
CA GLY A 204 -7.54 -10.27 -12.92
C GLY A 204 -8.24 -10.06 -11.59
N GLN A 205 -7.75 -10.76 -10.58
CA GLN A 205 -8.23 -10.64 -9.21
C GLN A 205 -7.11 -10.06 -8.33
N PHE A 206 -7.45 -9.05 -7.55
CA PHE A 206 -6.52 -8.33 -6.70
C PHE A 206 -7.09 -8.22 -5.29
N ARG A 207 -6.28 -8.54 -4.31
CA ARG A 207 -6.68 -8.41 -2.92
C ARG A 207 -6.54 -6.97 -2.47
N GLY A 208 -7.62 -6.43 -1.89
CA GLY A 208 -7.59 -5.17 -1.17
C GLY A 208 -7.70 -5.39 0.35
N LEU A 209 -7.21 -4.44 1.13
CA LEU A 209 -7.19 -4.53 2.58
C LEU A 209 -7.19 -3.15 3.25
N ASN A 210 -7.57 -3.13 4.54
CA ASN A 210 -7.27 -2.03 5.44
C ASN A 210 -5.85 -2.19 5.98
N THR A 211 -5.05 -1.12 5.97
CA THR A 211 -3.67 -1.10 6.48
C THR A 211 -3.52 -0.30 7.78
N GLN A 212 -4.59 0.33 8.25
CA GLN A 212 -4.63 1.05 9.52
C GLN A 212 -5.42 0.24 10.56
N TYR A 213 -4.78 -0.06 11.69
CA TYR A 213 -5.42 -0.83 12.76
C TYR A 213 -6.65 -0.12 13.32
N ASN A 214 -7.78 -0.83 13.37
CA ASN A 214 -9.09 -0.34 13.81
C ASN A 214 -9.84 -1.34 14.72
N GLY A 215 -9.14 -2.14 15.50
CA GLY A 215 -9.72 -3.03 16.51
C GLY A 215 -9.69 -4.52 16.14
N MET A 216 -10.46 -5.33 16.86
CA MET A 216 -10.35 -6.80 16.85
C MET A 216 -10.61 -7.46 15.48
N GLY A 217 -11.46 -6.87 14.66
CA GLY A 217 -11.78 -7.40 13.32
C GLY A 217 -10.83 -6.95 12.21
N PHE A 218 -9.82 -6.13 12.51
CA PHE A 218 -8.87 -5.58 11.54
C PHE A 218 -8.28 -6.61 10.58
N ALA A 219 -7.83 -7.76 11.09
CA ALA A 219 -7.22 -8.82 10.28
C ALA A 219 -8.15 -9.41 9.21
N ASN A 220 -9.47 -9.26 9.38
CA ASN A 220 -10.50 -9.76 8.48
C ASN A 220 -11.04 -8.68 7.53
N GLN A 221 -10.67 -7.41 7.72
CA GLN A 221 -11.11 -6.31 6.86
C GLN A 221 -10.34 -6.32 5.53
N LYS A 222 -10.76 -7.19 4.66
CA LYS A 222 -10.22 -7.45 3.34
C LYS A 222 -11.35 -7.51 2.34
N PHE A 223 -11.03 -7.22 1.08
CA PHE A 223 -11.97 -7.35 -0.03
C PHE A 223 -11.25 -7.90 -1.25
N MET A 224 -12.02 -8.43 -2.20
CA MET A 224 -11.51 -8.88 -3.48
C MET A 224 -11.89 -7.89 -4.56
N THR A 225 -10.91 -7.47 -5.36
CA THR A 225 -11.11 -6.62 -6.52
C THR A 225 -11.06 -7.49 -7.77
N HIS A 226 -12.11 -7.45 -8.57
CA HIS A 226 -12.21 -8.13 -9.86
C HIS A 226 -12.10 -7.09 -10.98
N ALA A 227 -11.00 -7.09 -11.70
CA ALA A 227 -10.86 -6.34 -12.94
C ALA A 227 -11.35 -7.22 -14.10
N VAL A 228 -12.39 -6.77 -14.77
CA VAL A 228 -13.07 -7.53 -15.84
C VAL A 228 -13.17 -6.71 -17.13
N SER A 229 -13.66 -7.31 -18.20
CA SER A 229 -13.98 -6.56 -19.41
C SER A 229 -15.14 -5.58 -19.20
N GLN A 230 -15.28 -4.56 -20.04
CA GLN A 230 -16.43 -3.64 -19.96
C GLN A 230 -17.76 -4.39 -20.10
N ALA A 231 -17.85 -5.37 -21.01
CA ALA A 231 -19.07 -6.15 -21.23
C ALA A 231 -19.47 -7.00 -20.00
N ASP A 232 -18.47 -7.58 -19.32
CA ASP A 232 -18.72 -8.35 -18.10
C ASP A 232 -19.13 -7.43 -16.94
N PHE A 233 -18.55 -6.23 -16.86
CA PHE A 233 -18.92 -5.22 -15.88
C PHE A 233 -20.38 -4.76 -16.08
N ASP A 234 -20.77 -4.47 -17.33
CA ASP A 234 -22.13 -4.04 -17.65
C ASP A 234 -23.14 -5.15 -17.33
N THR A 235 -22.81 -6.40 -17.68
CA THR A 235 -23.64 -7.58 -17.33
C THR A 235 -23.75 -7.74 -15.82
N TRP A 236 -22.68 -7.58 -15.09
CA TRP A 236 -22.67 -7.63 -13.62
C TRP A 236 -23.56 -6.53 -13.03
N ALA A 237 -23.46 -5.29 -13.51
CA ALA A 237 -24.25 -4.17 -13.00
C ALA A 237 -25.76 -4.38 -13.22
N VAL A 238 -26.16 -4.86 -14.41
CA VAL A 238 -27.55 -5.19 -14.71
C VAL A 238 -28.06 -6.31 -13.78
N ASN A 239 -27.30 -7.40 -13.63
CA ASN A 239 -27.66 -8.50 -12.76
C ASN A 239 -27.80 -8.06 -11.28
N MET A 240 -26.96 -7.13 -10.83
CA MET A 240 -27.04 -6.54 -9.50
C MET A 240 -28.34 -5.76 -9.33
N SER A 241 -28.63 -4.85 -10.25
CA SER A 241 -29.81 -4.00 -10.25
C SER A 241 -31.13 -4.82 -10.22
N GLU A 242 -31.21 -5.89 -11.02
CA GLU A 242 -32.43 -6.68 -11.17
C GLU A 242 -32.66 -7.71 -10.06
N SER A 243 -31.59 -8.31 -9.52
CA SER A 243 -31.71 -9.48 -8.64
C SER A 243 -31.38 -9.23 -7.18
N LYS A 244 -30.86 -8.05 -6.79
CA LYS A 244 -30.43 -7.77 -5.42
C LYS A 244 -31.38 -6.82 -4.69
N PRO A 245 -31.50 -6.96 -3.35
CA PRO A 245 -32.31 -6.05 -2.54
C PRO A 245 -31.74 -4.62 -2.55
N PRO A 246 -32.54 -3.59 -2.29
CA PRO A 246 -32.09 -2.22 -2.18
C PRO A 246 -31.27 -1.97 -0.89
N LEU A 247 -30.20 -1.16 -0.99
CA LEU A 247 -29.50 -0.60 0.16
C LEU A 247 -30.26 0.64 0.66
N ASN A 248 -31.39 0.39 1.30
CA ASN A 248 -32.21 1.44 1.93
C ASN A 248 -31.67 1.77 3.33
N GLN A 249 -32.28 2.77 3.99
CA GLN A 249 -31.86 3.24 5.31
C GLN A 249 -31.83 2.13 6.37
N THR A 250 -32.78 1.19 6.32
CA THR A 250 -32.82 0.06 7.27
C THR A 250 -31.67 -0.92 7.03
N ALA A 251 -31.41 -1.29 5.78
CA ALA A 251 -30.29 -2.15 5.41
C ALA A 251 -28.96 -1.47 5.75
N TRP A 252 -28.83 -0.17 5.51
CA TRP A 252 -27.66 0.60 5.91
C TRP A 252 -27.43 0.59 7.42
N ALA A 253 -28.46 0.84 8.23
CA ALA A 253 -28.38 0.83 9.69
C ALA A 253 -27.95 -0.55 10.26
N GLN A 254 -28.28 -1.64 9.58
CA GLN A 254 -27.79 -2.98 9.96
C GLN A 254 -26.32 -3.16 9.51
N LEU A 255 -25.98 -2.73 8.30
CA LEU A 255 -24.66 -2.84 7.74
C LEU A 255 -23.63 -1.99 8.51
N ALA A 256 -24.02 -0.81 9.01
CA ALA A 256 -23.18 0.08 9.79
C ALA A 256 -22.74 -0.49 11.15
N LYS A 257 -23.44 -1.51 11.69
CA LYS A 257 -23.04 -2.13 12.96
C LYS A 257 -21.70 -2.85 12.82
N PRO A 258 -20.81 -2.76 13.83
CA PRO A 258 -19.54 -3.48 13.84
C PRO A 258 -19.72 -4.98 13.63
N SER A 259 -19.17 -5.53 12.56
CA SER A 259 -19.26 -6.96 12.26
C SER A 259 -18.25 -7.38 11.19
N VAL A 260 -17.77 -8.61 11.29
CA VAL A 260 -17.02 -9.29 10.23
C VAL A 260 -18.02 -10.10 9.41
N LEU A 261 -18.09 -9.84 8.11
CA LEU A 261 -18.96 -10.58 7.21
C LEU A 261 -18.29 -11.89 6.79
N ALA A 262 -19.08 -12.97 6.80
CA ALA A 262 -18.61 -14.29 6.36
C ALA A 262 -18.48 -14.38 4.81
N SER A 263 -19.27 -13.58 4.08
CA SER A 263 -19.27 -13.52 2.61
C SER A 263 -19.58 -12.11 2.13
N PRO A 264 -19.19 -11.75 0.91
CA PRO A 264 -19.57 -10.50 0.27
C PRO A 264 -21.09 -10.35 0.18
N GLN A 265 -21.58 -9.12 0.22
CA GLN A 265 -23.00 -8.79 0.03
C GLN A 265 -23.15 -7.83 -1.16
N SER A 266 -24.34 -7.81 -1.75
CA SER A 266 -24.63 -7.03 -2.94
C SER A 266 -26.02 -6.40 -2.86
N PHE A 267 -26.17 -5.18 -3.41
CA PHE A 267 -27.40 -4.39 -3.39
C PHE A 267 -27.68 -3.83 -4.77
N GLY A 268 -28.95 -3.94 -5.22
CA GLY A 268 -29.40 -3.58 -6.56
C GLY A 268 -29.80 -2.10 -6.72
N SER A 269 -29.92 -1.37 -5.63
CA SER A 269 -30.07 0.09 -5.67
C SER A 269 -29.56 0.71 -4.37
N VAL A 270 -29.27 2.01 -4.37
CA VAL A 270 -28.69 2.74 -3.25
C VAL A 270 -29.57 3.91 -2.85
N ALA A 271 -29.82 4.09 -1.56
CA ALA A 271 -30.57 5.25 -1.08
C ALA A 271 -29.88 6.55 -1.51
N GLU A 272 -30.66 7.46 -2.09
CA GLU A 272 -30.16 8.75 -2.57
C GLU A 272 -29.44 9.50 -1.45
N GLY A 273 -28.26 10.04 -1.77
CA GLY A 273 -27.47 10.80 -0.81
C GLY A 273 -26.80 9.98 0.30
N LEU A 274 -26.80 8.64 0.26
CA LEU A 274 -26.20 7.81 1.30
C LEU A 274 -24.76 8.18 1.61
N PHE A 275 -23.92 8.32 0.57
CA PHE A 275 -22.50 8.68 0.73
C PHE A 275 -22.33 10.06 1.38
N THR A 276 -23.08 11.05 0.94
CA THR A 276 -23.04 12.42 1.50
C THR A 276 -23.62 12.45 2.91
N GLY A 277 -24.64 11.64 3.20
CA GLY A 277 -25.21 11.49 4.54
C GLY A 277 -24.19 10.99 5.55
N VAL A 278 -23.43 9.96 5.18
CA VAL A 278 -22.37 9.42 6.05
C VAL A 278 -21.30 10.49 6.38
N ILE A 279 -20.97 11.36 5.44
CA ILE A 279 -20.05 12.47 5.68
C ILE A 279 -20.66 13.51 6.61
N ALA A 280 -21.92 13.87 6.36
CA ALA A 280 -22.64 14.90 7.12
C ALA A 280 -22.86 14.49 8.60
N ASP A 281 -23.08 13.21 8.89
CA ASP A 281 -23.26 12.71 10.24
C ASP A 281 -22.05 13.02 11.15
N PHE A 282 -20.85 13.06 10.59
CA PHE A 282 -19.63 13.40 11.34
C PHE A 282 -19.33 14.91 11.34
N THR A 283 -19.66 15.65 10.28
CA THR A 283 -19.46 17.11 10.24
C THR A 283 -20.47 17.84 11.12
N GLY A 284 -21.70 17.32 11.24
CA GLY A 284 -22.73 17.88 12.12
C GLY A 284 -22.35 17.83 13.61
N GLY A 285 -21.67 16.77 14.07
CA GLY A 285 -21.18 16.67 15.44
C GLY A 285 -20.11 17.69 15.81
N TYR A 286 -19.23 18.05 14.90
CA TYR A 286 -18.22 19.08 15.13
C TYR A 286 -18.79 20.50 15.24
N HIS A 287 -19.88 20.80 14.55
CA HIS A 287 -20.55 22.09 14.67
C HIS A 287 -21.32 22.25 15.98
N HIS A 288 -21.88 21.15 16.54
CA HIS A 288 -22.55 21.20 17.85
C HIS A 288 -21.55 21.42 19.01
N ILE A 289 -20.35 20.82 18.95
CA ILE A 289 -19.31 21.01 19.97
C ILE A 289 -18.78 22.45 19.95
N LYS A 290 -18.70 23.11 18.79
CA LYS A 290 -18.30 24.52 18.69
C LYS A 290 -19.40 25.52 19.08
N ALA A 291 -20.68 25.17 18.96
CA ALA A 291 -21.81 26.06 19.29
C ALA A 291 -22.08 26.13 20.80
N ASP A 292 -21.77 25.05 21.56
CA ASP A 292 -22.08 24.98 22.99
C ASP A 292 -20.96 25.47 23.93
N GLY A 293 -19.83 25.95 23.40
CA GLY A 293 -18.78 26.64 24.17
C GLY A 293 -18.13 25.80 25.28
N THR A 294 -18.25 24.47 25.23
CA THR A 294 -17.57 23.57 26.16
C THR A 294 -16.28 23.08 25.53
N ASP A 295 -15.25 23.93 25.58
CA ASP A 295 -13.87 23.51 25.38
C ASP A 295 -13.46 22.65 26.58
N LEU A 296 -13.03 21.43 26.32
CA LEU A 296 -12.24 20.64 27.25
C LEU A 296 -10.76 20.82 26.95
#